data_b7b4f9509f3351a0fc11aa626e013d7f
#
_entry.id   b7b4f9509f3351a0fc11aa626e013d7f
#
_cell.length_a   1.000
_cell.length_b   1.000
_cell.length_c   1.000
_cell.angle_alpha   90.00
_cell.angle_beta   90.00
_cell.angle_gamma   90.00
#
_symmetry.space_group_name_H-M   'P 1'
#
loop_
_entity.id
_entity.type
_entity.pdbx_description
1 polymer ?
#
loop_
_entity_poly.entity_id
_entity_poly.type
_entity_poly.pdbx_seq_one_letter_code
_entity_poly.pdbx_strand_id
1 'polypeptide(L)'
;MRTPHRQGHTRWTKLPLVFAVGTLSAAMLAACGSDTTDGSAGPSSPAAASATPTTTDALSGRIVGAEDAPEGLTHEDFYAMFGSTEETPKDTINPPECEPLIFDSHTMFNWGSQARGTTAVSMYNSADGHQTAFIKIEEDAARPVPDAGACATVTTENTSTLGTSRTTYAIAPKELPIEGADTVVAVDQNLQGLTLDDADMSGARAGERTTVVIAQAHGHTITAVGTGDIPDQAITDLVNKQIHKLAS
;
A
#
# COMPACT_ATOMS: atom_id res chain seq x y z
N MET A 1 49.02 22.14 -33.92
CA MET A 1 47.72 22.10 -34.58
C MET A 1 46.71 21.49 -33.64
N ARG A 2 45.77 22.28 -33.06
CA ARG A 2 44.75 21.84 -32.11
C ARG A 2 43.40 21.95 -32.79
N THR A 3 42.68 20.84 -32.94
CA THR A 3 41.31 20.80 -33.45
C THR A 3 40.30 20.99 -32.30
N PRO A 4 39.28 21.87 -32.46
CA PRO A 4 38.28 22.06 -31.42
C PRO A 4 37.17 20.97 -31.52
N HIS A 5 36.88 20.33 -30.41
CA HIS A 5 35.71 19.46 -30.19
C HIS A 5 34.44 20.33 -30.15
N ARG A 6 33.54 20.07 -31.06
CA ARG A 6 32.18 20.64 -31.10
C ARG A 6 31.28 19.82 -30.16
N GLN A 7 30.86 20.43 -29.05
CA GLN A 7 29.81 19.88 -28.18
C GLN A 7 28.43 20.15 -28.80
N GLY A 8 27.74 19.09 -29.22
CA GLY A 8 26.37 19.17 -29.65
C GLY A 8 25.42 19.13 -28.44
N HIS A 9 24.77 20.26 -28.15
CA HIS A 9 23.69 20.32 -27.17
C HIS A 9 22.40 19.78 -27.82
N THR A 10 21.99 18.58 -27.46
CA THR A 10 20.67 18.05 -27.80
C THR A 10 19.66 18.61 -26.80
N ARG A 11 18.84 19.56 -27.26
CA ARG A 11 17.70 20.07 -26.48
C ARG A 11 16.59 19.01 -26.50
N TRP A 12 16.33 18.40 -25.36
CA TRP A 12 15.15 17.57 -25.15
C TRP A 12 13.95 18.49 -24.90
N THR A 13 13.04 18.55 -25.85
CA THR A 13 11.73 19.18 -25.69
C THR A 13 10.85 18.30 -24.82
N LYS A 14 10.47 18.81 -23.65
CA LYS A 14 9.49 18.19 -22.76
C LYS A 14 8.11 18.26 -23.43
N LEU A 15 7.53 17.13 -23.80
CA LEU A 15 6.13 17.02 -24.17
C LEU A 15 5.31 16.89 -22.89
N PRO A 16 4.28 17.74 -22.68
CA PRO A 16 3.33 17.53 -21.58
C PRO A 16 2.35 16.42 -21.97
N LEU A 17 2.30 15.36 -21.18
CA LEU A 17 1.27 14.33 -21.27
C LEU A 17 -0.03 14.91 -20.68
N VAL A 18 -0.96 15.28 -21.54
CA VAL A 18 -2.30 15.73 -21.14
C VAL A 18 -3.16 14.45 -20.99
N PHE A 19 -3.50 14.08 -19.76
CA PHE A 19 -4.54 13.10 -19.49
C PHE A 19 -5.91 13.77 -19.64
N ALA A 20 -6.64 13.41 -20.69
CA ALA A 20 -8.04 13.78 -20.86
C ALA A 20 -8.91 12.81 -20.06
N VAL A 21 -9.47 13.30 -18.94
CA VAL A 21 -10.49 12.58 -18.16
C VAL A 21 -11.82 12.73 -18.90
N GLY A 22 -12.28 11.65 -19.53
CA GLY A 22 -13.59 11.56 -20.17
C GLY A 22 -14.67 11.33 -19.12
N THR A 23 -15.54 12.31 -18.91
CA THR A 23 -16.77 12.18 -18.12
C THR A 23 -17.83 11.42 -18.93
N LEU A 24 -18.16 10.17 -18.56
CA LEU A 24 -19.36 9.49 -19.03
C LEU A 24 -20.52 9.77 -18.05
N SER A 25 -21.47 10.59 -18.51
CA SER A 25 -22.75 10.79 -17.84
C SER A 25 -23.69 9.66 -18.23
N ALA A 26 -24.07 8.78 -17.30
CA ALA A 26 -25.15 7.81 -17.47
C ALA A 26 -26.46 8.41 -16.97
N ALA A 27 -27.39 8.64 -17.88
CA ALA A 27 -28.76 9.02 -17.58
C ALA A 27 -29.58 7.78 -17.16
N MET A 28 -30.14 7.76 -15.94
CA MET A 28 -31.11 6.76 -15.51
C MET A 28 -32.51 7.24 -15.81
N LEU A 29 -33.23 6.48 -16.64
CA LEU A 29 -34.67 6.60 -16.87
C LEU A 29 -35.42 5.96 -15.69
N ALA A 30 -36.26 6.76 -15.05
CA ALA A 30 -37.27 6.31 -14.10
C ALA A 30 -38.49 5.77 -14.86
N ALA A 31 -38.84 4.51 -14.60
CA ALA A 31 -40.14 3.94 -15.01
C ALA A 31 -41.05 3.80 -13.79
N CYS A 32 -42.09 4.64 -13.73
CA CYS A 32 -43.21 4.46 -12.83
C CYS A 32 -44.12 3.34 -13.39
N GLY A 33 -44.45 2.36 -12.57
CA GLY A 33 -45.49 1.38 -12.80
C GLY A 33 -46.39 1.32 -11.57
N SER A 34 -47.59 1.89 -11.69
CA SER A 34 -48.67 1.77 -10.70
C SER A 34 -49.41 0.47 -10.96
N ASP A 35 -49.65 -0.35 -9.94
CA ASP A 35 -50.85 -1.21 -9.90
C ASP A 35 -51.31 -1.41 -8.45
N THR A 36 -52.54 -1.03 -8.25
CA THR A 36 -53.37 -1.15 -7.07
C THR A 36 -53.96 -2.55 -7.00
N THR A 37 -53.87 -3.25 -5.87
CA THR A 37 -54.94 -4.17 -5.41
C THR A 37 -54.94 -4.27 -3.88
N ASP A 38 -56.15 -4.13 -3.35
CA ASP A 38 -56.61 -4.26 -1.97
C ASP A 38 -56.34 -5.64 -1.34
N GLY A 39 -56.11 -5.63 -0.03
CA GLY A 39 -56.08 -6.89 0.76
C GLY A 39 -55.59 -6.71 2.21
N SER A 40 -56.46 -6.21 3.04
CA SER A 40 -56.74 -6.53 4.47
C SER A 40 -55.68 -7.18 5.38
N ALA A 41 -55.41 -6.47 6.47
CA ALA A 41 -55.28 -6.89 7.88
C ALA A 41 -54.06 -7.73 8.34
N GLY A 42 -53.31 -7.14 9.27
CA GLY A 42 -52.56 -7.81 10.35
C GLY A 42 -51.33 -7.05 10.81
N PRO A 43 -51.31 -6.49 12.06
CA PRO A 43 -50.11 -5.81 12.57
C PRO A 43 -49.18 -6.87 13.17
N SER A 44 -48.08 -7.13 12.50
CA SER A 44 -46.94 -7.77 13.12
C SER A 44 -45.73 -6.89 12.82
N SER A 45 -45.36 -6.03 13.78
CA SER A 45 -44.06 -5.39 13.83
C SER A 45 -42.99 -6.45 13.80
N PRO A 46 -42.11 -6.49 12.80
CA PRO A 46 -40.87 -7.22 12.97
C PRO A 46 -39.99 -6.42 13.91
N ALA A 47 -39.63 -7.05 15.04
CA ALA A 47 -38.56 -6.57 15.89
C ALA A 47 -37.37 -6.22 15.02
N ALA A 48 -36.87 -4.98 15.17
CA ALA A 48 -35.60 -4.58 14.61
C ALA A 48 -34.55 -5.57 15.13
N ALA A 49 -34.10 -6.47 14.25
CA ALA A 49 -32.92 -7.26 14.49
C ALA A 49 -31.79 -6.24 14.62
N SER A 50 -31.27 -6.08 15.86
CA SER A 50 -30.01 -5.42 16.08
C SER A 50 -28.99 -6.14 15.21
N ALA A 51 -28.57 -5.49 14.13
CA ALA A 51 -27.45 -5.97 13.35
C ALA A 51 -26.26 -6.02 14.29
N THR A 52 -25.81 -7.23 14.61
CA THR A 52 -24.52 -7.43 15.27
C THR A 52 -23.50 -6.75 14.36
N PRO A 53 -22.66 -5.82 14.87
CA PRO A 53 -21.64 -5.19 14.06
C PRO A 53 -20.79 -6.31 13.45
N THR A 54 -20.71 -6.32 12.13
CA THR A 54 -19.89 -7.27 11.41
C THR A 54 -18.44 -6.96 11.79
N THR A 55 -17.63 -7.97 12.05
CA THR A 55 -16.20 -7.90 12.45
C THR A 55 -15.37 -6.97 11.54
N THR A 56 -15.87 -6.66 10.35
CA THR A 56 -15.31 -5.74 9.36
C THR A 56 -15.10 -4.31 9.88
N ASP A 57 -15.94 -3.84 10.82
CA ASP A 57 -15.86 -2.47 11.33
C ASP A 57 -14.87 -2.34 12.50
N ALA A 58 -14.45 -3.44 13.12
CA ALA A 58 -13.61 -3.41 14.30
C ALA A 58 -12.19 -2.92 14.01
N LEU A 59 -11.55 -3.37 12.92
CA LEU A 59 -10.19 -2.96 12.56
C LEU A 59 -10.13 -1.57 11.92
N SER A 60 -11.13 -1.20 11.09
CA SER A 60 -11.18 0.13 10.48
C SER A 60 -11.30 1.25 11.50
N GLY A 61 -11.92 1.00 12.66
CA GLY A 61 -11.95 1.95 13.78
C GLY A 61 -10.66 2.00 14.61
N ARG A 62 -9.75 1.05 14.42
CA ARG A 62 -8.51 0.91 15.20
C ARG A 62 -7.26 1.32 14.42
N ILE A 63 -7.38 1.60 13.13
CA ILE A 63 -6.25 2.11 12.34
C ILE A 63 -6.13 3.62 12.50
N VAL A 64 -4.90 4.15 12.46
CA VAL A 64 -4.63 5.59 12.41
C VAL A 64 -5.34 6.25 11.23
N GLY A 65 -5.88 7.45 11.42
CA GLY A 65 -6.71 8.16 10.47
C GLY A 65 -6.12 9.50 10.01
N ALA A 66 -7.01 10.38 9.55
CA ALA A 66 -6.59 11.69 9.03
C ALA A 66 -5.94 12.58 10.11
N GLU A 67 -6.37 12.45 11.36
CA GLU A 67 -5.84 13.18 12.52
C GLU A 67 -4.40 12.78 12.88
N ASP A 68 -3.97 11.61 12.41
CA ASP A 68 -2.65 11.04 12.70
C ASP A 68 -1.64 11.28 11.57
N ALA A 69 -2.06 11.97 10.48
CA ALA A 69 -1.24 12.18 9.31
C ALA A 69 0.14 12.78 9.68
N PRO A 70 1.24 12.23 9.12
CA PRO A 70 2.55 12.84 9.25
C PRO A 70 2.57 14.25 8.66
N GLU A 71 3.47 15.11 9.18
CA GLU A 71 3.61 16.48 8.67
C GLU A 71 3.88 16.49 7.16
N GLY A 72 3.14 17.32 6.43
CA GLY A 72 3.24 17.45 4.98
C GLY A 72 2.52 16.39 4.16
N LEU A 73 1.92 15.39 4.82
CA LEU A 73 1.13 14.35 4.15
C LEU A 73 -0.37 14.53 4.44
N THR A 74 -1.19 14.10 3.50
CA THR A 74 -2.65 14.10 3.60
C THR A 74 -3.17 12.67 3.54
N HIS A 75 -4.08 12.31 4.44
CA HIS A 75 -4.74 11.00 4.44
C HIS A 75 -5.64 10.85 3.21
N GLU A 76 -5.55 9.69 2.57
CA GLU A 76 -6.40 9.30 1.45
C GLU A 76 -7.04 7.94 1.69
N ASP A 77 -8.22 7.72 1.11
CA ASP A 77 -8.91 6.43 1.21
C ASP A 77 -8.21 5.39 0.32
N PHE A 78 -7.39 4.55 0.94
CA PHE A 78 -6.68 3.46 0.27
C PHE A 78 -7.63 2.54 -0.51
N TYR A 79 -8.75 2.16 0.08
CA TYR A 79 -9.67 1.22 -0.55
C TYR A 79 -10.52 1.85 -1.66
N ALA A 80 -10.70 3.16 -1.67
CA ALA A 80 -11.30 3.84 -2.82
C ALA A 80 -10.41 3.77 -4.05
N MET A 81 -9.08 3.72 -3.84
CA MET A 81 -8.09 3.63 -4.93
C MET A 81 -7.80 2.18 -5.34
N PHE A 82 -7.68 1.26 -4.39
CA PHE A 82 -7.18 -0.09 -4.62
C PHE A 82 -8.16 -1.21 -4.25
N GLY A 83 -9.25 -0.92 -3.56
CA GLY A 83 -10.17 -1.92 -3.02
C GLY A 83 -11.05 -2.66 -4.05
N SER A 84 -11.03 -2.23 -5.31
CA SER A 84 -11.75 -2.89 -6.42
C SER A 84 -10.82 -3.73 -7.31
N THR A 85 -9.54 -3.80 -6.99
CA THR A 85 -8.59 -4.59 -7.76
C THR A 85 -8.83 -6.08 -7.52
N GLU A 86 -8.82 -6.85 -8.60
CA GLU A 86 -8.76 -8.30 -8.49
C GLU A 86 -7.42 -8.71 -7.86
N GLU A 87 -7.41 -9.85 -7.18
CA GLU A 87 -6.18 -10.40 -6.62
C GLU A 87 -5.18 -10.60 -7.76
N THR A 88 -4.04 -9.92 -7.66
CA THR A 88 -2.97 -10.10 -8.62
C THR A 88 -2.20 -11.38 -8.32
N PRO A 89 -1.68 -12.10 -9.32
CA PRO A 89 -0.80 -13.22 -9.07
C PRO A 89 0.36 -12.78 -8.16
N LYS A 90 0.64 -13.60 -7.13
CA LYS A 90 1.76 -13.31 -6.24
C LYS A 90 3.07 -13.43 -6.99
N ASP A 91 3.97 -12.52 -6.70
CA ASP A 91 5.34 -12.63 -7.16
C ASP A 91 6.01 -13.87 -6.56
N THR A 92 6.89 -14.50 -7.31
CA THR A 92 7.83 -15.46 -6.75
C THR A 92 8.96 -14.67 -6.09
N ILE A 93 9.09 -14.80 -4.77
CA ILE A 93 10.09 -14.09 -3.98
C ILE A 93 11.19 -15.05 -3.55
N ASN A 94 12.42 -14.65 -3.73
CA ASN A 94 13.58 -15.46 -3.35
C ASN A 94 14.61 -14.59 -2.59
N PRO A 95 14.93 -14.96 -1.34
CA PRO A 95 14.40 -16.09 -0.56
C PRO A 95 12.94 -15.86 -0.12
N PRO A 96 12.10 -16.91 -0.03
CA PRO A 96 10.66 -16.76 0.24
C PRO A 96 10.35 -16.25 1.66
N GLU A 97 11.19 -16.50 2.64
CA GLU A 97 11.07 -15.98 3.99
C GLU A 97 11.18 -14.46 4.07
N CYS A 98 11.76 -13.83 3.04
CA CYS A 98 11.93 -12.38 2.94
C CYS A 98 10.71 -11.64 2.37
N GLU A 99 9.67 -12.36 1.95
CA GLU A 99 8.43 -11.77 1.41
C GLU A 99 7.88 -10.61 2.26
N PRO A 100 7.80 -10.70 3.59
CA PRO A 100 7.25 -9.61 4.40
C PRO A 100 8.04 -8.30 4.35
N LEU A 101 9.31 -8.34 3.94
CA LEU A 101 10.19 -7.17 3.85
C LEU A 101 10.11 -6.47 2.48
N ILE A 102 9.34 -7.04 1.54
CA ILE A 102 9.22 -6.50 0.19
C ILE A 102 7.91 -5.73 0.06
N PHE A 103 8.03 -4.47 -0.35
CA PHE A 103 6.91 -3.65 -0.75
C PHE A 103 7.11 -3.15 -2.18
N ASP A 104 6.18 -3.50 -3.02
CA ASP A 104 6.10 -3.12 -4.42
C ASP A 104 4.64 -2.89 -4.84
N SER A 105 4.41 -2.64 -6.13
CA SER A 105 3.06 -2.43 -6.64
C SER A 105 2.15 -3.66 -6.47
N HIS A 106 2.69 -4.89 -6.59
CA HIS A 106 1.91 -6.11 -6.40
C HIS A 106 1.48 -6.27 -4.95
N THR A 107 2.39 -6.02 -4.00
CA THR A 107 2.07 -6.01 -2.56
C THR A 107 0.96 -5.00 -2.26
N MET A 108 1.04 -3.81 -2.82
CA MET A 108 0.04 -2.75 -2.65
C MET A 108 -1.34 -3.18 -3.20
N PHE A 109 -1.40 -3.74 -4.41
CA PHE A 109 -2.65 -4.25 -4.98
C PHE A 109 -3.23 -5.43 -4.18
N ASN A 110 -2.37 -6.33 -3.70
CA ASN A 110 -2.79 -7.45 -2.86
C ASN A 110 -3.37 -6.97 -1.52
N TRP A 111 -2.85 -5.88 -0.93
CA TRP A 111 -3.46 -5.27 0.25
C TRP A 111 -4.87 -4.74 -0.06
N GLY A 112 -5.08 -4.15 -1.25
CA GLY A 112 -6.40 -3.68 -1.68
C GLY A 112 -7.43 -4.79 -1.88
N SER A 113 -7.00 -5.98 -2.30
CA SER A 113 -7.86 -7.14 -2.52
C SER A 113 -8.16 -7.94 -1.24
N GLN A 114 -7.40 -7.72 -0.15
CA GLN A 114 -7.61 -8.44 1.12
C GLN A 114 -8.94 -8.08 1.77
N ALA A 115 -9.53 -9.07 2.44
CA ALA A 115 -10.80 -8.87 3.13
C ALA A 115 -10.69 -7.83 4.25
N ARG A 116 -11.48 -6.76 4.17
CA ARG A 116 -11.50 -5.65 5.14
C ARG A 116 -11.75 -6.08 6.60
N GLY A 117 -12.17 -7.31 6.85
CA GLY A 117 -12.44 -7.83 8.19
C GLY A 117 -11.21 -8.26 8.95
N THR A 118 -10.15 -8.65 8.24
CA THR A 118 -8.90 -9.17 8.83
C THR A 118 -7.74 -8.21 8.69
N THR A 119 -7.91 -7.16 7.87
CA THR A 119 -6.90 -6.13 7.61
C THR A 119 -7.53 -4.74 7.55
N ALA A 120 -6.78 -3.73 7.95
CA ALA A 120 -7.09 -2.34 7.65
C ALA A 120 -5.82 -1.62 7.16
N VAL A 121 -5.99 -0.71 6.20
CA VAL A 121 -4.90 0.05 5.59
C VAL A 121 -5.25 1.53 5.58
N SER A 122 -4.31 2.38 6.01
CA SER A 122 -4.35 3.83 5.81
C SER A 122 -3.21 4.26 4.89
N MET A 123 -3.47 5.28 4.08
CA MET A 123 -2.51 5.84 3.14
C MET A 123 -2.44 7.36 3.29
N TYR A 124 -1.24 7.90 3.14
CA TYR A 124 -0.96 9.33 3.24
C TYR A 124 -0.03 9.74 2.10
N ASN A 125 -0.41 10.79 1.38
CA ASN A 125 0.36 11.29 0.24
C ASN A 125 0.78 12.73 0.45
N SER A 126 1.96 13.09 -0.05
CA SER A 126 2.36 14.49 -0.21
C SER A 126 1.56 15.16 -1.34
N ALA A 127 1.40 16.47 -1.26
CA ALA A 127 0.64 17.24 -2.25
C ALA A 127 1.18 17.12 -3.69
N ASP A 128 2.47 16.83 -3.85
CA ASP A 128 3.13 16.62 -5.14
C ASP A 128 3.13 15.14 -5.58
N GLY A 129 2.64 14.21 -4.74
CA GLY A 129 2.58 12.78 -5.01
C GLY A 129 3.93 12.05 -5.02
N HIS A 130 5.01 12.70 -4.54
CA HIS A 130 6.34 12.10 -4.54
C HIS A 130 6.63 11.26 -3.29
N GLN A 131 5.92 11.51 -2.20
CA GLN A 131 6.06 10.80 -0.93
C GLN A 131 4.75 10.13 -0.58
N THR A 132 4.81 8.86 -0.23
CA THR A 132 3.65 8.11 0.24
C THR A 132 4.01 7.30 1.47
N ALA A 133 3.20 7.39 2.50
CA ALA A 133 3.25 6.50 3.65
C ALA A 133 2.02 5.59 3.65
N PHE A 134 2.23 4.32 3.94
CA PHE A 134 1.18 3.35 4.20
C PHE A 134 1.33 2.79 5.60
N ILE A 135 0.22 2.44 6.21
CA ILE A 135 0.22 1.61 7.39
C ILE A 135 -0.91 0.60 7.29
N LYS A 136 -0.59 -0.66 7.56
CA LYS A 136 -1.51 -1.79 7.57
C LYS A 136 -1.50 -2.43 8.94
N ILE A 137 -2.67 -2.84 9.44
CA ILE A 137 -2.82 -3.69 10.61
C ILE A 137 -3.52 -4.99 10.24
N GLU A 138 -3.08 -6.09 10.85
CA GLU A 138 -3.62 -7.44 10.67
C GLU A 138 -3.83 -8.09 12.04
N GLU A 139 -4.93 -8.84 12.20
CA GLU A 139 -5.20 -9.66 13.39
C GLU A 139 -4.41 -10.97 13.34
N ASP A 140 -3.09 -10.90 13.25
CA ASP A 140 -2.23 -12.07 13.31
C ASP A 140 -0.84 -11.70 13.85
N ALA A 141 -0.69 -11.82 15.16
CA ALA A 141 0.62 -11.65 15.80
C ALA A 141 1.51 -12.89 15.69
N ALA A 142 1.00 -14.00 15.15
CA ALA A 142 1.75 -15.24 15.07
C ALA A 142 2.61 -15.35 13.79
N ARG A 143 2.50 -14.38 12.87
CA ARG A 143 3.32 -14.38 11.66
C ARG A 143 4.78 -14.19 12.02
N PRO A 144 5.69 -15.10 11.59
CA PRO A 144 7.10 -14.93 11.85
C PRO A 144 7.61 -13.62 11.25
N VAL A 145 8.30 -12.83 12.05
CA VAL A 145 9.01 -11.65 11.56
C VAL A 145 10.35 -12.12 10.99
N PRO A 146 10.70 -11.83 9.73
CA PRO A 146 11.91 -12.34 9.10
C PRO A 146 13.16 -11.74 9.73
N ASP A 147 14.25 -12.51 9.73
CA ASP A 147 15.59 -11.98 10.02
C ASP A 147 16.06 -11.13 8.82
N ALA A 148 16.06 -9.82 8.99
CA ALA A 148 16.52 -8.89 7.96
C ALA A 148 17.96 -9.14 7.51
N GLY A 149 18.81 -9.66 8.40
CA GLY A 149 20.21 -10.00 8.08
C GLY A 149 20.33 -11.15 7.08
N ALA A 150 19.36 -12.08 7.08
CA ALA A 150 19.31 -13.17 6.10
C ALA A 150 18.79 -12.72 4.73
N CYS A 151 18.20 -11.53 4.64
CA CYS A 151 17.51 -11.00 3.46
C CYS A 151 18.31 -9.90 2.72
N ALA A 152 19.63 -9.87 2.82
CA ALA A 152 20.44 -8.78 2.26
C ALA A 152 20.22 -8.51 0.76
N THR A 153 19.83 -9.54 0.00
CA THR A 153 19.43 -9.41 -1.41
C THR A 153 18.19 -10.24 -1.65
N VAL A 154 17.16 -9.64 -2.21
CA VAL A 154 15.90 -10.30 -2.56
C VAL A 154 15.57 -10.07 -4.01
N THR A 155 15.13 -11.13 -4.70
CA THR A 155 14.62 -11.04 -6.06
C THR A 155 13.14 -11.35 -6.08
N THR A 156 12.36 -10.58 -6.84
CA THR A 156 10.96 -10.87 -7.15
C THR A 156 10.83 -11.17 -8.63
N GLU A 157 9.99 -12.13 -8.97
CA GLU A 157 9.69 -12.47 -10.36
C GLU A 157 8.18 -12.57 -10.54
N ASN A 158 7.67 -11.87 -11.54
CA ASN A 158 6.27 -11.89 -11.94
C ASN A 158 6.15 -12.15 -13.42
N THR A 159 5.25 -13.07 -13.79
CA THR A 159 4.91 -13.34 -15.19
C THR A 159 3.49 -12.87 -15.47
N SER A 160 3.37 -11.97 -16.43
CA SER A 160 2.10 -11.39 -16.88
C SER A 160 1.96 -11.52 -18.40
N THR A 161 0.87 -11.00 -18.93
CA THR A 161 0.67 -10.92 -20.39
C THR A 161 1.64 -9.96 -21.09
N LEU A 162 2.31 -9.10 -20.32
CA LEU A 162 3.32 -8.15 -20.82
C LEU A 162 4.73 -8.74 -20.83
N GLY A 163 4.92 -9.92 -20.26
CA GLY A 163 6.22 -10.59 -20.14
C GLY A 163 6.56 -10.96 -18.70
N THR A 164 7.79 -11.43 -18.52
CA THR A 164 8.34 -11.76 -17.20
C THR A 164 9.18 -10.60 -16.69
N SER A 165 8.73 -9.98 -15.58
CA SER A 165 9.51 -8.97 -14.87
C SER A 165 10.30 -9.62 -13.74
N ARG A 166 11.56 -9.20 -13.59
CA ARG A 166 12.40 -9.58 -12.45
C ARG A 166 12.96 -8.32 -11.82
N THR A 167 12.74 -8.21 -10.49
CA THR A 167 13.24 -7.07 -9.71
C THR A 167 14.23 -7.58 -8.65
N THR A 168 15.32 -6.86 -8.46
CA THR A 168 16.32 -7.15 -7.43
C THR A 168 16.38 -5.98 -6.46
N TYR A 169 16.28 -6.29 -5.17
CA TYR A 169 16.40 -5.34 -4.07
C TYR A 169 17.59 -5.65 -3.18
N ALA A 170 18.30 -4.60 -2.75
CA ALA A 170 19.17 -4.67 -1.59
C ALA A 170 18.37 -4.27 -0.35
N ILE A 171 18.39 -5.11 0.66
CA ILE A 171 17.72 -4.90 1.94
C ILE A 171 18.78 -4.57 2.99
N ALA A 172 18.68 -3.39 3.58
CA ALA A 172 19.58 -2.93 4.63
C ALA A 172 18.80 -2.83 5.96
N PRO A 173 19.18 -3.61 6.98
CA PRO A 173 18.59 -3.46 8.32
C PRO A 173 18.77 -2.04 8.84
N LYS A 174 17.77 -1.57 9.58
CA LYS A 174 17.68 -0.22 10.14
C LYS A 174 17.16 -0.29 11.56
N GLU A 175 17.64 0.58 12.42
CA GLU A 175 17.12 0.77 13.76
C GLU A 175 16.22 2.00 13.80
N LEU A 176 14.98 1.82 14.26
CA LEU A 176 14.02 2.90 14.49
C LEU A 176 13.52 2.84 15.95
N PRO A 177 13.33 3.98 16.62
CA PRO A 177 12.88 4.03 18.02
C PRO A 177 11.36 3.78 18.10
N ILE A 178 10.93 2.54 17.82
CA ILE A 178 9.54 2.11 17.96
C ILE A 178 9.30 1.69 19.41
N GLU A 179 8.32 2.31 20.05
CA GLU A 179 7.98 2.10 21.45
C GLU A 179 6.74 1.21 21.61
N GLY A 180 6.72 0.33 22.61
CA GLY A 180 5.57 -0.49 22.97
C GLY A 180 5.31 -1.69 22.03
N ALA A 181 6.21 -1.98 21.11
CA ALA A 181 6.16 -3.19 20.31
C ALA A 181 6.85 -4.37 21.01
N ASP A 182 6.30 -5.58 20.82
CA ASP A 182 6.90 -6.83 21.29
C ASP A 182 8.10 -7.23 20.42
N THR A 183 7.97 -7.01 19.10
CA THR A 183 9.03 -7.22 18.11
C THR A 183 9.00 -6.12 17.06
N VAL A 184 10.18 -5.73 16.56
CA VAL A 184 10.33 -4.76 15.47
C VAL A 184 11.41 -5.23 14.53
N VAL A 185 11.10 -5.19 13.21
CA VAL A 185 12.08 -5.24 12.14
C VAL A 185 11.85 -4.04 11.24
N ALA A 186 12.92 -3.28 10.99
CA ALA A 186 12.89 -2.16 10.05
C ALA A 186 14.04 -2.32 9.04
N VAL A 187 13.74 -2.01 7.78
CA VAL A 187 14.71 -2.11 6.69
C VAL A 187 14.54 -0.94 5.71
N ASP A 188 15.64 -0.61 5.03
CA ASP A 188 15.60 0.12 3.77
C ASP A 188 15.67 -0.88 2.62
N GLN A 189 14.65 -0.89 1.78
CA GLN A 189 14.59 -1.62 0.53
C GLN A 189 15.04 -0.70 -0.60
N ASN A 190 16.15 -1.05 -1.27
CA ASN A 190 16.72 -0.25 -2.33
C ASN A 190 16.67 -1.02 -3.65
N LEU A 191 16.05 -0.44 -4.68
CA LEU A 191 15.99 -1.03 -6.01
C LEU A 191 17.38 -1.07 -6.64
N GLN A 192 17.87 -2.28 -6.95
CA GLN A 192 19.16 -2.53 -7.59
C GLN A 192 19.04 -2.82 -9.08
N GLY A 193 17.98 -3.52 -9.47
CA GLY A 193 17.76 -3.92 -10.85
C GLY A 193 16.30 -4.21 -11.13
N LEU A 194 15.86 -3.91 -12.35
CA LEU A 194 14.55 -4.24 -12.89
C LEU A 194 14.73 -4.67 -14.36
N THR A 195 14.25 -5.85 -14.70
CA THR A 195 14.22 -6.32 -16.10
C THR A 195 12.81 -6.70 -16.50
N LEU A 196 12.52 -6.58 -17.80
CA LEU A 196 11.31 -7.11 -18.42
C LEU A 196 11.77 -7.91 -19.66
N ASP A 197 11.51 -9.23 -19.67
CA ASP A 197 12.00 -10.16 -20.69
C ASP A 197 13.50 -9.97 -20.98
N ASP A 198 14.31 -9.90 -19.90
CA ASP A 198 15.75 -9.67 -19.91
C ASP A 198 16.20 -8.26 -20.37
N ALA A 199 15.31 -7.37 -20.76
CA ALA A 199 15.64 -5.99 -21.06
C ALA A 199 15.77 -5.18 -19.77
N ASP A 200 16.90 -4.45 -19.60
CA ASP A 200 17.13 -3.60 -18.43
C ASP A 200 16.19 -2.39 -18.42
N MET A 201 15.36 -2.29 -17.39
CA MET A 201 14.40 -1.23 -17.13
C MET A 201 14.77 -0.40 -15.90
N SER A 202 15.92 -0.61 -15.29
CA SER A 202 16.33 -0.02 -14.02
C SER A 202 16.52 1.50 -14.09
N GLY A 203 16.86 2.03 -15.26
CA GLY A 203 17.36 3.40 -15.42
C GLY A 203 16.46 4.53 -14.93
N ALA A 204 15.14 4.30 -14.83
CA ALA A 204 14.17 5.32 -14.38
C ALA A 204 13.94 5.28 -12.86
N ARG A 205 14.25 4.16 -12.19
CA ARG A 205 13.91 3.89 -10.79
C ARG A 205 15.12 3.51 -9.92
N ALA A 206 16.31 3.46 -10.52
CA ALA A 206 17.53 3.13 -9.78
C ALA A 206 17.76 4.12 -8.64
N GLY A 207 17.94 3.61 -7.43
CA GLY A 207 18.14 4.40 -6.23
C GLY A 207 16.85 4.78 -5.49
N GLU A 208 15.66 4.38 -5.95
CA GLU A 208 14.44 4.50 -5.15
C GLU A 208 14.62 3.71 -3.85
N ARG A 209 14.38 4.40 -2.74
CA ARG A 209 14.40 3.84 -1.39
C ARG A 209 12.98 3.70 -0.88
N THR A 210 12.68 2.56 -0.30
CA THR A 210 11.45 2.30 0.45
C THR A 210 11.84 1.86 1.85
N THR A 211 11.34 2.52 2.88
CA THR A 211 11.49 2.07 4.26
C THR A 211 10.32 1.17 4.59
N VAL A 212 10.60 -0.05 5.07
CA VAL A 212 9.60 -1.02 5.52
C VAL A 212 9.80 -1.29 7.00
N VAL A 213 8.73 -1.20 7.79
CA VAL A 213 8.72 -1.50 9.22
C VAL A 213 7.66 -2.54 9.48
N ILE A 214 8.04 -3.62 10.17
CA ILE A 214 7.13 -4.64 10.69
C ILE A 214 7.24 -4.61 12.20
N ALA A 215 6.14 -4.37 12.89
CA ALA A 215 6.05 -4.38 14.33
C ALA A 215 4.92 -5.30 14.79
N GLN A 216 5.11 -5.99 15.90
CA GLN A 216 4.06 -6.76 16.56
C GLN A 216 3.72 -6.10 17.90
N ALA A 217 2.46 -5.81 18.12
CA ALA A 217 1.96 -5.19 19.34
C ALA A 217 0.49 -5.54 19.58
N HIS A 218 0.12 -5.81 20.83
CA HIS A 218 -1.27 -6.03 21.26
C HIS A 218 -2.00 -7.11 20.43
N GLY A 219 -1.30 -8.17 20.01
CA GLY A 219 -1.89 -9.26 19.22
C GLY A 219 -2.10 -8.93 17.74
N HIS A 220 -1.51 -7.86 17.22
CA HIS A 220 -1.60 -7.43 15.83
C HIS A 220 -0.21 -7.36 15.20
N THR A 221 -0.16 -7.58 13.90
CA THR A 221 0.98 -7.22 13.06
C THR A 221 0.71 -5.85 12.41
N ILE A 222 1.64 -4.94 12.55
CA ILE A 222 1.64 -3.60 11.96
C ILE A 222 2.71 -3.60 10.88
N THR A 223 2.36 -3.26 9.65
CA THR A 223 3.32 -3.03 8.57
C THR A 223 3.22 -1.57 8.16
N ALA A 224 4.29 -0.80 8.33
CA ALA A 224 4.37 0.57 7.83
C ALA A 224 5.40 0.67 6.71
N VAL A 225 5.08 1.47 5.69
CA VAL A 225 5.91 1.65 4.51
C VAL A 225 6.01 3.12 4.18
N GLY A 226 7.23 3.59 3.94
CA GLY A 226 7.49 4.93 3.44
C GLY A 226 8.21 4.86 2.09
N THR A 227 7.66 5.51 1.07
CA THR A 227 8.27 5.63 -0.26
C THR A 227 8.67 7.07 -0.55
N GLY A 228 9.68 7.24 -1.40
CA GLY A 228 10.29 8.54 -1.66
C GLY A 228 11.17 8.98 -0.48
N ASP A 229 11.39 10.27 -0.36
CA ASP A 229 12.25 10.84 0.70
C ASP A 229 11.49 11.11 2.01
N ILE A 230 10.61 10.18 2.43
CA ILE A 230 9.92 10.30 3.71
C ILE A 230 10.95 10.20 4.85
N PRO A 231 10.94 11.14 5.81
CA PRO A 231 11.81 11.07 6.99
C PRO A 231 11.49 9.82 7.84
N ASP A 232 12.53 9.16 8.35
CA ASP A 232 12.39 8.02 9.26
C ASP A 232 11.54 8.35 10.49
N GLN A 233 11.63 9.59 10.99
CA GLN A 233 10.82 10.05 12.12
C GLN A 233 9.32 10.01 11.80
N ALA A 234 8.91 10.36 10.58
CA ALA A 234 7.50 10.32 10.19
C ALA A 234 6.93 8.89 10.22
N ILE A 235 7.71 7.91 9.76
CA ILE A 235 7.32 6.49 9.83
C ILE A 235 7.31 5.99 11.27
N THR A 236 8.32 6.37 12.07
CA THR A 236 8.41 6.05 13.50
C THR A 236 7.18 6.57 14.26
N ASP A 237 6.84 7.84 14.06
CA ASP A 237 5.69 8.48 14.72
C ASP A 237 4.37 7.81 14.32
N LEU A 238 4.22 7.44 13.04
CA LEU A 238 3.03 6.77 12.55
C LEU A 238 2.85 5.40 13.19
N VAL A 239 3.94 4.60 13.30
CA VAL A 239 3.91 3.28 13.95
C VAL A 239 3.62 3.42 15.44
N ASN A 240 4.26 4.36 16.14
CA ASN A 240 4.05 4.58 17.58
C ASN A 240 2.60 5.02 17.86
N LYS A 241 2.02 5.91 17.05
CA LYS A 241 0.60 6.28 17.15
C LYS A 241 -0.31 5.07 16.92
N GLN A 242 0.01 4.21 15.96
CA GLN A 242 -0.76 3.00 15.70
C GLN A 242 -0.72 2.03 16.89
N ILE A 243 0.45 1.79 17.47
CA ILE A 243 0.59 0.96 18.67
C ILE A 243 -0.24 1.52 19.82
N HIS A 244 -0.21 2.83 20.03
CA HIS A 244 -0.97 3.52 21.06
C HIS A 244 -2.48 3.38 20.85
N LYS A 245 -2.93 3.48 19.61
CA LYS A 245 -4.35 3.31 19.23
C LYS A 245 -4.83 1.86 19.42
N LEU A 246 -3.95 0.86 19.24
CA LEU A 246 -4.27 -0.54 19.52
C LEU A 246 -4.37 -0.85 21.01
N ALA A 247 -3.70 -0.08 21.88
CA ALA A 247 -3.72 -0.23 23.33
C ALA A 247 -4.97 0.36 24.00
N SER A 248 -5.74 1.21 23.29
CA SER A 248 -6.94 1.91 23.81
C SER A 248 -8.22 1.10 23.54
#